data_458a01e58452459c9e0a0d68f7656854
#
_entry.id   458a01e58452459c9e0a0d68f7656854
#
_cell.length_a   1.000
_cell.length_b   1.000
_cell.length_c   1.000
_cell.angle_alpha   90.00
_cell.angle_beta   90.00
_cell.angle_gamma   90.00
#
_symmetry.space_group_name_H-M   'P 1'
#
loop_
_entity.id
_entity.type
_entity.pdbx_description
1 polymer ?
#
loop_
_entity_poly.entity_id
_entity_poly.type
_entity_poly.pdbx_seq_one_letter_code
_entity_poly.pdbx_strand_id
1 'polypeptide(L)'
;MHMLTNKQQTYKCRLCDGSLSHRFNVKILGKHDVNYFECADCCSLQTEPPYWLDEAYGNENLSNLDTGAVQRNIHNLAACFAIFKLFNVRNAIDIGGGDGLLCRMLRDYEINCYVKDKYATPTYAQGFTEQDFDTPDLVIGFEVLEHFPNPKSDLDDLFKHNSNALLLSTAIYTNEKKDWWYLTLESGQHVFFYSKKALELIAEKYNYSLIVSGGFILFVRNTTALKKAVAKLLLKVRICRLLKGLIVLFPTRGVWKDHLLQVEKSKQVQQQL
;
A
#
# COMPACT_ATOMS: atom_id res chain seq x y z
N MET A 1 -44.60 -24.97 14.20
CA MET A 1 -43.21 -24.97 14.66
C MET A 1 -42.28 -24.94 13.42
N HIS A 2 -42.09 -23.77 12.86
CA HIS A 2 -41.20 -23.59 11.68
C HIS A 2 -39.76 -23.52 12.17
N MET A 3 -39.01 -24.57 11.94
CA MET A 3 -37.56 -24.51 12.06
C MET A 3 -37.02 -23.61 10.97
N LEU A 4 -36.62 -22.39 11.33
CA LEU A 4 -35.78 -21.54 10.48
C LEU A 4 -34.43 -22.23 10.34
N THR A 5 -34.23 -22.92 9.24
CA THR A 5 -32.90 -23.39 8.84
C THR A 5 -32.06 -22.15 8.53
N ASN A 6 -31.24 -21.76 9.49
CA ASN A 6 -30.17 -20.77 9.27
C ASN A 6 -29.25 -21.38 8.22
N LYS A 7 -29.43 -20.99 6.93
CA LYS A 7 -28.42 -21.23 5.90
C LYS A 7 -27.18 -20.47 6.33
N GLN A 8 -26.24 -21.16 6.97
CA GLN A 8 -24.91 -20.64 7.21
C GLN A 8 -24.33 -20.26 5.84
N GLN A 9 -24.23 -18.96 5.58
CA GLN A 9 -23.65 -18.42 4.37
C GLN A 9 -22.16 -18.80 4.40
N THR A 10 -21.76 -19.79 3.59
CA THR A 10 -20.37 -20.23 3.50
C THR A 10 -19.58 -19.25 2.63
N TYR A 11 -18.88 -18.35 3.26
CA TYR A 11 -17.92 -17.47 2.58
C TYR A 11 -16.68 -18.26 2.17
N LYS A 12 -16.05 -17.85 1.06
CA LYS A 12 -14.73 -18.31 0.64
C LYS A 12 -13.70 -17.20 0.81
N CYS A 13 -12.44 -17.60 0.90
CA CYS A 13 -11.34 -16.65 0.94
C CYS A 13 -11.33 -15.78 -0.32
N ARG A 14 -11.37 -14.47 -0.13
CA ARG A 14 -11.39 -13.49 -1.23
C ARG A 14 -10.07 -13.43 -2.03
N LEU A 15 -8.99 -14.03 -1.48
CA LEU A 15 -7.70 -14.11 -2.17
C LEU A 15 -7.52 -15.43 -2.94
N CYS A 16 -7.79 -16.58 -2.31
CA CYS A 16 -7.41 -17.90 -2.84
C CYS A 16 -8.56 -18.91 -2.98
N ASP A 17 -9.82 -18.53 -2.72
CA ASP A 17 -11.02 -19.35 -2.69
C ASP A 17 -11.00 -20.50 -1.65
N GLY A 18 -10.02 -20.51 -0.77
CA GLY A 18 -9.89 -21.50 0.30
C GLY A 18 -11.03 -21.45 1.31
N SER A 19 -11.15 -22.51 2.09
CA SER A 19 -12.15 -22.61 3.14
C SER A 19 -11.85 -21.64 4.29
N LEU A 20 -12.91 -21.09 4.88
CA LEU A 20 -12.83 -20.13 5.96
C LEU A 20 -13.33 -20.73 7.29
N SER A 21 -12.63 -20.44 8.37
CA SER A 21 -13.06 -20.71 9.74
C SER A 21 -13.34 -19.39 10.48
N HIS A 22 -14.46 -19.32 11.20
CA HIS A 22 -14.77 -18.15 12.02
C HIS A 22 -13.74 -18.01 13.15
N ARG A 23 -13.26 -16.78 13.37
CA ARG A 23 -12.27 -16.46 14.40
C ARG A 23 -12.87 -15.67 15.56
N PHE A 24 -13.48 -14.56 15.26
CA PHE A 24 -14.10 -13.67 16.25
C PHE A 24 -15.09 -12.72 15.59
N ASN A 25 -15.85 -12.04 16.42
CA ASN A 25 -16.73 -10.93 16.05
C ASN A 25 -16.29 -9.68 16.81
N VAL A 26 -16.30 -8.54 16.14
CA VAL A 26 -16.02 -7.22 16.73
C VAL A 26 -16.93 -6.15 16.15
N LYS A 27 -17.09 -5.07 16.90
CA LYS A 27 -17.90 -3.93 16.50
C LYS A 27 -17.04 -2.91 15.77
N ILE A 28 -17.37 -2.65 14.49
CA ILE A 28 -16.69 -1.66 13.63
C ILE A 28 -17.53 -0.38 13.57
N LEU A 29 -16.88 0.78 13.51
CA LEU A 29 -17.50 2.12 13.53
C LEU A 29 -18.44 2.31 14.72
N GLY A 30 -18.22 1.59 15.81
CA GLY A 30 -19.04 1.60 17.00
C GLY A 30 -20.44 0.97 16.86
N LYS A 31 -20.83 0.49 15.66
CA LYS A 31 -22.21 0.04 15.39
C LYS A 31 -22.36 -1.26 14.57
N HIS A 32 -21.43 -1.61 13.68
CA HIS A 32 -21.53 -2.79 12.86
C HIS A 32 -20.89 -4.00 13.55
N ASP A 33 -21.65 -5.05 13.87
CA ASP A 33 -21.13 -6.31 14.36
C ASP A 33 -20.61 -7.15 13.20
N VAL A 34 -19.29 -7.28 13.09
CA VAL A 34 -18.60 -7.83 11.93
C VAL A 34 -17.86 -9.10 12.29
N ASN A 35 -18.07 -10.15 11.48
CA ASN A 35 -17.38 -11.42 11.61
C ASN A 35 -16.05 -11.42 10.90
N TYR A 36 -15.03 -11.98 11.56
CA TYR A 36 -13.70 -12.20 11.00
C TYR A 36 -13.44 -13.70 10.81
N PHE A 37 -12.85 -14.03 9.67
CA PHE A 37 -12.59 -15.40 9.25
C PHE A 37 -11.13 -15.58 8.87
N GLU A 38 -10.57 -16.72 9.22
CA GLU A 38 -9.23 -17.13 8.81
C GLU A 38 -9.32 -18.19 7.71
N CYS A 39 -8.48 -18.04 6.69
CA CYS A 39 -8.39 -18.98 5.59
C CYS A 39 -7.48 -20.17 5.96
N ALA A 40 -7.96 -21.41 5.77
CA ALA A 40 -7.18 -22.61 6.00
C ALA A 40 -5.99 -22.77 5.02
N ASP A 41 -6.11 -22.22 3.80
CA ASP A 41 -5.11 -22.39 2.75
C ASP A 41 -4.04 -21.32 2.78
N CYS A 42 -4.40 -20.03 2.68
CA CYS A 42 -3.43 -18.94 2.69
C CYS A 42 -3.15 -18.34 4.07
N CYS A 43 -3.84 -18.78 5.12
CA CYS A 43 -3.71 -18.32 6.50
C CYS A 43 -3.93 -16.80 6.69
N SER A 44 -4.62 -16.13 5.76
CA SER A 44 -4.99 -14.72 5.90
C SER A 44 -6.25 -14.59 6.71
N LEU A 45 -6.39 -13.44 7.42
CA LEU A 45 -7.61 -13.05 8.10
C LEU A 45 -8.39 -12.09 7.19
N GLN A 46 -9.69 -12.24 7.15
CA GLN A 46 -10.59 -11.32 6.41
C GLN A 46 -11.89 -11.09 7.15
N THR A 47 -12.51 -9.96 6.90
CA THR A 47 -13.88 -9.71 7.32
C THR A 47 -14.87 -10.50 6.45
N GLU A 48 -16.11 -10.65 6.89
CA GLU A 48 -17.22 -10.89 5.97
C GLU A 48 -17.26 -9.83 4.85
N PRO A 49 -18.07 -9.99 3.77
CA PRO A 49 -18.17 -8.95 2.73
C PRO A 49 -18.42 -7.57 3.37
N PRO A 50 -17.54 -6.57 3.11
CA PRO A 50 -17.54 -5.33 3.89
C PRO A 50 -18.60 -4.34 3.41
N TYR A 51 -19.85 -4.54 3.81
CA TYR A 51 -21.01 -3.74 3.45
C TYR A 51 -21.01 -2.30 4.00
N TRP A 52 -20.12 -2.00 4.96
CA TRP A 52 -20.01 -0.69 5.62
C TRP A 52 -18.96 0.24 4.98
N LEU A 53 -18.25 -0.19 3.93
CA LEU A 53 -17.10 0.55 3.39
C LEU A 53 -17.47 1.94 2.84
N ASP A 54 -18.63 2.08 2.21
CA ASP A 54 -19.06 3.39 1.71
C ASP A 54 -19.19 4.41 2.83
N GLU A 55 -19.67 3.97 4.01
CA GLU A 55 -19.68 4.81 5.20
C GLU A 55 -18.28 5.07 5.76
N ALA A 56 -17.42 4.03 5.78
CA ALA A 56 -16.05 4.15 6.29
C ALA A 56 -15.20 5.14 5.48
N TYR A 57 -15.46 5.27 4.18
CA TYR A 57 -14.80 6.23 3.30
C TYR A 57 -15.56 7.56 3.15
N GLY A 58 -16.84 7.60 3.46
CA GLY A 58 -17.68 8.80 3.39
C GLY A 58 -17.42 9.81 4.53
N ASN A 59 -16.81 9.38 5.62
CA ASN A 59 -16.43 10.22 6.73
C ASN A 59 -14.93 10.56 6.62
N GLU A 60 -14.55 11.81 6.75
CA GLU A 60 -13.14 12.28 6.75
C GLU A 60 -12.28 11.73 7.92
N ASN A 61 -12.75 10.66 8.56
CA ASN A 61 -12.22 10.11 9.81
C ASN A 61 -10.76 9.66 9.74
N LEU A 62 -10.23 9.29 8.54
CA LEU A 62 -8.85 8.81 8.44
C LEU A 62 -7.83 9.90 8.67
N SER A 63 -8.00 11.08 8.08
CA SER A 63 -7.02 12.16 8.19
C SER A 63 -6.89 12.64 9.65
N ASN A 64 -7.98 12.60 10.40
CA ASN A 64 -7.99 12.99 11.81
C ASN A 64 -7.37 11.94 12.74
N LEU A 65 -7.48 10.66 12.39
CA LEU A 65 -6.94 9.55 13.18
C LEU A 65 -5.47 9.23 12.85
N ASP A 66 -5.03 9.54 11.64
CA ASP A 66 -3.67 9.24 11.18
C ASP A 66 -2.64 10.31 11.60
N THR A 67 -2.48 10.50 12.88
CA THR A 67 -1.51 11.45 13.45
C THR A 67 -0.05 11.08 13.17
N GLY A 68 0.21 9.85 12.71
CA GLY A 68 1.52 9.31 12.37
C GLY A 68 1.95 9.54 10.92
N ALA A 69 1.08 10.07 10.05
CA ALA A 69 1.29 10.16 8.59
C ALA A 69 2.64 10.76 8.19
N VAL A 70 3.02 11.90 8.75
CA VAL A 70 4.28 12.57 8.39
C VAL A 70 5.50 11.73 8.75
N GLN A 71 5.54 11.18 9.98
CA GLN A 71 6.68 10.35 10.42
C GLN A 71 6.79 9.05 9.64
N ARG A 72 5.64 8.46 9.28
CA ARG A 72 5.57 7.28 8.41
C ARG A 72 6.07 7.60 7.01
N ASN A 73 5.66 8.72 6.41
CA ASN A 73 6.14 9.15 5.09
C ASN A 73 7.64 9.41 5.06
N ILE A 74 8.22 10.03 6.10
CA ILE A 74 9.67 10.19 6.20
C ILE A 74 10.39 8.83 6.31
N HIS A 75 9.81 7.84 7.00
CA HIS A 75 10.36 6.49 7.08
C HIS A 75 10.27 5.77 5.72
N ASN A 76 9.13 5.89 5.05
CA ASN A 76 8.88 5.33 3.72
C ASN A 76 9.81 5.94 2.66
N LEU A 77 10.06 7.26 2.74
CA LEU A 77 11.02 7.94 1.88
C LEU A 77 12.43 7.29 1.98
N ALA A 78 12.88 6.97 3.20
CA ALA A 78 14.19 6.34 3.40
C ALA A 78 14.24 4.93 2.78
N ALA A 79 13.17 4.14 2.92
CA ALA A 79 13.06 2.83 2.30
C ALA A 79 13.04 2.93 0.76
N CYS A 80 12.22 3.84 0.22
CA CYS A 80 12.18 4.12 -1.22
C CYS A 80 13.56 4.51 -1.75
N PHE A 81 14.26 5.43 -1.07
CA PHE A 81 15.57 5.90 -1.48
C PHE A 81 16.60 4.78 -1.56
N ALA A 82 16.59 3.85 -0.59
CA ALA A 82 17.43 2.66 -0.61
C ALA A 82 17.15 1.76 -1.82
N ILE A 83 15.88 1.52 -2.14
CA ILE A 83 15.44 0.69 -3.26
C ILE A 83 15.73 1.39 -4.60
N PHE A 84 15.52 2.70 -4.72
CA PHE A 84 15.84 3.46 -5.92
C PHE A 84 17.31 3.36 -6.31
N LYS A 85 18.20 3.52 -5.34
CA LYS A 85 19.64 3.41 -5.57
C LYS A 85 20.06 1.98 -5.94
N LEU A 86 19.50 0.97 -5.28
CA LEU A 86 19.84 -0.43 -5.51
C LEU A 86 19.38 -0.93 -6.89
N PHE A 87 18.16 -0.52 -7.31
CA PHE A 87 17.54 -0.99 -8.56
C PHE A 87 17.57 0.05 -9.68
N ASN A 88 18.23 1.20 -9.48
CA ASN A 88 18.31 2.30 -10.45
C ASN A 88 16.94 2.77 -10.94
N VAL A 89 15.99 2.93 -10.00
CA VAL A 89 14.63 3.41 -10.27
C VAL A 89 14.67 4.90 -10.66
N ARG A 90 13.97 5.25 -11.72
CA ARG A 90 13.77 6.63 -12.19
C ARG A 90 12.32 7.05 -12.13
N ASN A 91 11.43 6.14 -12.52
CA ASN A 91 10.00 6.36 -12.64
C ASN A 91 9.25 5.52 -11.59
N ALA A 92 8.37 6.14 -10.84
CA ALA A 92 7.57 5.48 -9.82
C ALA A 92 6.11 5.91 -9.85
N ILE A 93 5.22 5.02 -9.41
CA ILE A 93 3.82 5.35 -9.11
C ILE A 93 3.57 5.04 -7.66
N ASP A 94 2.95 5.98 -6.94
CA ASP A 94 2.50 5.86 -5.56
C ASP A 94 0.99 5.59 -5.57
N ILE A 95 0.61 4.33 -5.39
CA ILE A 95 -0.78 3.87 -5.38
C ILE A 95 -1.34 4.01 -3.97
N GLY A 96 -2.51 4.63 -3.83
CA GLY A 96 -3.09 4.95 -2.53
C GLY A 96 -2.28 5.99 -1.77
N GLY A 97 -1.59 6.88 -2.49
CA GLY A 97 -0.70 7.90 -1.90
C GLY A 97 -1.41 9.07 -1.22
N GLY A 98 -2.76 9.04 -1.11
CA GLY A 98 -3.55 10.03 -0.38
C GLY A 98 -3.29 11.46 -0.84
N ASP A 99 -2.88 12.33 0.10
CA ASP A 99 -2.55 13.73 -0.18
C ASP A 99 -1.32 13.94 -1.08
N GLY A 100 -0.62 12.88 -1.45
CA GLY A 100 0.56 12.93 -2.31
C GLY A 100 1.83 13.40 -1.61
N LEU A 101 1.90 13.36 -0.28
CA LEU A 101 3.06 13.83 0.48
C LEU A 101 4.32 13.02 0.14
N LEU A 102 4.24 11.68 0.11
CA LEU A 102 5.39 10.84 -0.25
C LEU A 102 5.82 11.08 -1.70
N CYS A 103 4.87 11.14 -2.63
CA CYS A 103 5.13 11.48 -4.02
C CYS A 103 5.90 12.82 -4.14
N ARG A 104 5.46 13.89 -3.44
CA ARG A 104 6.16 15.17 -3.41
C ARG A 104 7.58 15.05 -2.87
N MET A 105 7.74 14.35 -1.73
CA MET A 105 9.07 14.14 -1.13
C MET A 105 10.02 13.38 -2.06
N LEU A 106 9.54 12.37 -2.79
CA LEU A 106 10.33 11.62 -3.78
C LEU A 106 10.75 12.50 -4.95
N ARG A 107 9.85 13.34 -5.43
CA ARG A 107 10.13 14.30 -6.52
C ARG A 107 11.18 15.34 -6.12
N ASP A 108 11.23 15.74 -4.86
CA ASP A 108 12.27 16.65 -4.35
C ASP A 108 13.68 16.09 -4.59
N TYR A 109 13.83 14.77 -4.57
CA TYR A 109 15.08 14.05 -4.86
C TYR A 109 15.20 13.57 -6.31
N GLU A 110 14.50 14.19 -7.25
CA GLU A 110 14.54 13.92 -8.70
C GLU A 110 14.02 12.53 -9.11
N ILE A 111 13.18 11.89 -8.30
CA ILE A 111 12.45 10.71 -8.72
C ILE A 111 11.17 11.15 -9.43
N ASN A 112 10.98 10.71 -10.67
CA ASN A 112 9.77 11.01 -11.43
C ASN A 112 8.61 10.17 -10.90
N CYS A 113 8.01 10.60 -9.79
CA CYS A 113 6.93 9.93 -9.09
C CYS A 113 5.59 10.58 -9.40
N TYR A 114 4.56 9.75 -9.61
CA TYR A 114 3.17 10.17 -9.77
C TYR A 114 2.31 9.48 -8.74
N VAL A 115 1.31 10.19 -8.19
CA VAL A 115 0.39 9.66 -7.20
C VAL A 115 -0.92 9.26 -7.87
N LYS A 116 -1.46 8.11 -7.46
CA LYS A 116 -2.81 7.65 -7.83
C LYS A 116 -3.55 7.24 -6.57
N ASP A 117 -4.66 7.91 -6.32
CA ASP A 117 -5.54 7.58 -5.21
C ASP A 117 -6.99 7.53 -5.70
N LYS A 118 -7.76 6.58 -5.18
CA LYS A 118 -9.17 6.40 -5.56
C LYS A 118 -10.10 7.34 -4.80
N TYR A 119 -9.72 7.70 -3.59
CA TYR A 119 -10.59 8.39 -2.64
C TYR A 119 -10.11 9.81 -2.30
N ALA A 120 -8.82 10.09 -2.42
CA ALA A 120 -8.23 11.37 -2.09
C ALA A 120 -7.81 12.16 -3.34
N THR A 121 -7.91 13.49 -3.25
CA THR A 121 -7.31 14.41 -4.21
C THR A 121 -5.99 14.90 -3.66
N PRO A 122 -4.85 14.64 -4.32
CA PRO A 122 -3.54 14.99 -3.78
C PRO A 122 -3.35 16.49 -3.70
N THR A 123 -3.02 17.00 -2.52
CA THR A 123 -2.74 18.41 -2.24
C THR A 123 -1.27 18.78 -2.39
N TYR A 124 -0.37 17.86 -2.01
CA TYR A 124 1.08 18.06 -2.10
C TYR A 124 1.67 17.75 -3.48
N ALA A 125 1.01 16.89 -4.25
CA ALA A 125 1.47 16.47 -5.58
C ALA A 125 0.50 16.88 -6.69
N GLN A 126 -0.09 18.06 -6.59
CA GLN A 126 -0.93 18.64 -7.65
C GLN A 126 -0.14 18.75 -8.95
N GLY A 127 -0.75 18.31 -10.07
CA GLY A 127 -0.12 18.25 -11.38
C GLY A 127 0.83 17.07 -11.60
N PHE A 128 0.87 16.10 -10.64
CA PHE A 128 1.63 14.84 -10.74
C PHE A 128 0.73 13.62 -10.50
N THR A 129 -0.46 13.62 -11.09
CA THR A 129 -1.44 12.52 -11.07
C THR A 129 -1.44 11.72 -12.35
N GLU A 130 -1.10 12.37 -13.47
CA GLU A 130 -1.01 11.74 -14.79
C GLU A 130 0.45 11.50 -15.17
N GLN A 131 0.84 10.23 -15.21
CA GLN A 131 2.22 9.82 -15.52
C GLN A 131 2.59 10.12 -16.97
N ASP A 132 3.86 10.46 -17.21
CA ASP A 132 4.47 10.74 -18.51
C ASP A 132 5.31 9.58 -19.05
N PHE A 133 5.12 8.38 -18.53
CA PHE A 133 5.80 7.15 -18.94
C PHE A 133 4.81 5.97 -19.00
N ASP A 134 5.11 4.98 -19.82
CA ASP A 134 4.25 3.80 -20.03
C ASP A 134 4.32 2.82 -18.86
N THR A 135 5.55 2.48 -18.43
CA THR A 135 5.80 1.47 -17.40
C THR A 135 6.65 2.06 -16.29
N PRO A 136 6.20 2.01 -15.02
CA PRO A 136 7.00 2.43 -13.87
C PRO A 136 8.12 1.41 -13.60
N ASP A 137 9.28 1.88 -13.16
CA ASP A 137 10.33 1.02 -12.63
C ASP A 137 9.92 0.42 -11.28
N LEU A 138 9.16 1.21 -10.49
CA LEU A 138 8.68 0.84 -9.17
C LEU A 138 7.23 1.27 -8.97
N VAL A 139 6.41 0.36 -8.47
CA VAL A 139 5.11 0.66 -7.86
C VAL A 139 5.28 0.72 -6.34
N ILE A 140 4.79 1.78 -5.74
CA ILE A 140 4.76 1.99 -4.30
C ILE A 140 3.30 1.86 -3.84
N GLY A 141 3.07 1.29 -2.64
CA GLY A 141 1.74 1.19 -2.03
C GLY A 141 1.87 0.89 -0.55
N PHE A 142 1.93 1.95 0.27
CA PHE A 142 2.09 1.80 1.71
C PHE A 142 0.74 1.91 2.41
N GLU A 143 0.44 0.90 3.25
CA GLU A 143 -0.83 0.79 3.98
C GLU A 143 -2.03 0.84 2.99
N VAL A 144 -1.99 -0.06 1.99
CA VAL A 144 -3.00 -0.13 0.91
C VAL A 144 -3.61 -1.53 0.80
N LEU A 145 -2.81 -2.56 0.98
CA LEU A 145 -3.23 -3.95 0.77
C LEU A 145 -4.40 -4.35 1.66
N GLU A 146 -4.39 -3.92 2.93
CA GLU A 146 -5.43 -4.17 3.92
C GLU A 146 -6.79 -3.55 3.59
N HIS A 147 -6.78 -2.55 2.72
CA HIS A 147 -7.97 -1.86 2.24
C HIS A 147 -8.64 -2.55 1.04
N PHE A 148 -8.06 -3.61 0.49
CA PHE A 148 -8.59 -4.30 -0.69
C PHE A 148 -9.83 -5.14 -0.35
N PRO A 149 -11.06 -4.72 -0.75
CA PRO A 149 -12.26 -5.50 -0.50
C PRO A 149 -12.30 -6.77 -1.37
N ASN A 150 -11.67 -6.74 -2.53
CA ASN A 150 -11.58 -7.84 -3.48
C ASN A 150 -10.11 -8.11 -3.85
N PRO A 151 -9.31 -8.72 -2.95
CA PRO A 151 -7.87 -8.87 -3.13
C PRO A 151 -7.43 -9.46 -4.47
N LYS A 152 -8.24 -10.32 -5.10
CA LYS A 152 -7.91 -10.89 -6.42
C LYS A 152 -7.84 -9.80 -7.49
N SER A 153 -8.92 -9.06 -7.69
CA SER A 153 -8.99 -8.01 -8.72
C SER A 153 -8.12 -6.82 -8.37
N ASP A 154 -8.07 -6.45 -7.08
CA ASP A 154 -7.28 -5.30 -6.62
C ASP A 154 -5.77 -5.55 -6.80
N LEU A 155 -5.31 -6.80 -6.57
CA LEU A 155 -3.94 -7.19 -6.87
C LEU A 155 -3.68 -7.30 -8.37
N ASP A 156 -4.62 -7.82 -9.19
CA ASP A 156 -4.50 -7.81 -10.64
C ASP A 156 -4.31 -6.38 -11.15
N ASP A 157 -5.05 -5.40 -10.61
CA ASP A 157 -4.91 -3.98 -10.91
C ASP A 157 -3.55 -3.40 -10.46
N LEU A 158 -3.03 -3.83 -9.31
CA LEU A 158 -1.73 -3.40 -8.83
C LEU A 158 -0.59 -3.96 -9.70
N PHE A 159 -0.64 -5.24 -10.04
CA PHE A 159 0.41 -5.92 -10.82
C PHE A 159 0.34 -5.67 -12.33
N LYS A 160 -0.80 -5.16 -12.87
CA LYS A 160 -0.93 -4.80 -14.31
C LYS A 160 0.04 -3.71 -14.77
N HIS A 161 0.55 -2.89 -13.85
CA HIS A 161 1.59 -1.89 -14.15
C HIS A 161 2.89 -2.51 -14.67
N ASN A 162 3.06 -3.82 -14.57
CA ASN A 162 4.17 -4.60 -15.12
C ASN A 162 5.55 -4.09 -14.70
N SER A 163 5.65 -3.47 -13.56
CA SER A 163 6.88 -2.94 -12.97
C SER A 163 7.89 -4.04 -12.64
N ASN A 164 9.18 -3.71 -12.62
CA ASN A 164 10.22 -4.64 -12.15
C ASN A 164 10.20 -4.84 -10.63
N ALA A 165 9.65 -3.89 -9.90
CA ALA A 165 9.54 -3.96 -8.44
C ALA A 165 8.25 -3.32 -7.93
N LEU A 166 7.72 -3.87 -6.81
CA LEU A 166 6.65 -3.26 -6.03
C LEU A 166 7.15 -3.18 -4.58
N LEU A 167 7.15 -1.99 -3.99
CA LEU A 167 7.49 -1.76 -2.59
C LEU A 167 6.23 -1.37 -1.82
N LEU A 168 5.78 -2.27 -0.97
CA LEU A 168 4.50 -2.18 -0.28
C LEU A 168 4.72 -2.25 1.24
N SER A 169 3.72 -1.85 2.03
CA SER A 169 3.62 -2.17 3.45
C SER A 169 2.22 -2.58 3.83
N THR A 170 2.12 -3.43 4.81
CA THR A 170 0.93 -3.79 5.59
C THR A 170 1.39 -4.59 6.80
N ALA A 171 0.64 -4.62 7.89
CA ALA A 171 0.95 -5.51 8.99
C ALA A 171 0.61 -6.96 8.61
N ILE A 172 1.61 -7.83 8.77
CA ILE A 172 1.46 -9.26 8.41
C ILE A 172 0.71 -9.97 9.53
N TYR A 173 -0.38 -10.63 9.19
CA TYR A 173 -1.16 -11.44 10.11
C TYR A 173 -0.41 -12.72 10.48
N THR A 174 -0.27 -12.97 11.79
CA THR A 174 0.42 -14.13 12.38
C THR A 174 -0.41 -14.90 13.39
N ASN A 175 -1.72 -14.75 13.40
CA ASN A 175 -2.70 -15.33 14.32
C ASN A 175 -3.09 -14.40 15.48
N GLU A 176 -3.14 -13.11 15.21
CA GLU A 176 -3.58 -12.08 16.16
C GLU A 176 -5.04 -12.28 16.56
N LYS A 177 -5.37 -11.72 17.72
CA LYS A 177 -6.71 -11.80 18.32
C LYS A 177 -7.51 -10.53 18.04
N LYS A 178 -8.76 -10.51 18.53
CA LYS A 178 -9.72 -9.41 18.34
C LYS A 178 -9.28 -8.05 18.91
N ASP A 179 -8.26 -8.00 19.73
CA ASP A 179 -7.67 -6.81 20.33
C ASP A 179 -6.44 -6.30 19.57
N TRP A 180 -6.16 -6.87 18.42
CA TRP A 180 -5.06 -6.41 17.57
C TRP A 180 -5.32 -4.99 17.06
N TRP A 181 -4.44 -4.07 17.40
CA TRP A 181 -4.56 -2.64 17.06
C TRP A 181 -4.73 -2.36 15.57
N TYR A 182 -4.16 -3.23 14.72
CA TYR A 182 -4.21 -3.05 13.26
C TYR A 182 -5.57 -3.36 12.64
N LEU A 183 -6.53 -3.88 13.41
CA LEU A 183 -7.92 -4.01 12.94
C LEU A 183 -8.58 -2.65 12.71
N THR A 184 -8.08 -1.59 13.35
CA THR A 184 -8.53 -0.18 13.23
C THR A 184 -10.06 -0.05 13.23
N LEU A 185 -10.68 -0.56 14.30
CA LEU A 185 -12.13 -0.70 14.41
C LEU A 185 -12.88 0.62 14.25
N GLU A 186 -12.21 1.72 14.61
CA GLU A 186 -12.75 3.09 14.54
C GLU A 186 -12.86 3.59 13.10
N SER A 187 -11.98 3.19 12.20
CA SER A 187 -12.03 3.56 10.79
C SER A 187 -12.85 2.57 9.95
N GLY A 188 -12.83 1.29 10.32
CA GLY A 188 -13.53 0.22 9.61
C GLY A 188 -12.99 -0.07 8.20
N GLN A 189 -11.83 0.44 7.84
CA GLN A 189 -11.32 0.37 6.47
C GLN A 189 -10.40 -0.82 6.21
N HIS A 190 -9.86 -1.45 7.27
CA HIS A 190 -9.04 -2.65 7.13
C HIS A 190 -9.94 -3.89 7.06
N VAL A 191 -9.96 -4.53 5.90
CA VAL A 191 -10.90 -5.62 5.60
C VAL A 191 -10.25 -6.92 5.20
N PHE A 192 -8.93 -6.91 4.93
CA PHE A 192 -8.16 -8.10 4.58
C PHE A 192 -6.72 -8.02 5.13
N PHE A 193 -6.27 -9.06 5.83
CA PHE A 193 -4.98 -9.08 6.54
C PHE A 193 -4.14 -10.24 6.02
N TYR A 194 -3.09 -9.92 5.32
CA TYR A 194 -2.25 -10.89 4.61
C TYR A 194 -1.32 -11.63 5.57
N SER A 195 -1.32 -12.95 5.48
CA SER A 195 -0.29 -13.78 6.10
C SER A 195 0.98 -13.79 5.23
N LYS A 196 2.09 -14.26 5.78
CA LYS A 196 3.30 -14.50 4.98
C LYS A 196 3.05 -15.51 3.86
N LYS A 197 2.27 -16.57 4.11
CA LYS A 197 1.90 -17.57 3.09
C LYS A 197 1.09 -16.96 1.95
N ALA A 198 0.17 -16.05 2.26
CA ALA A 198 -0.58 -15.31 1.24
C ALA A 198 0.34 -14.47 0.34
N LEU A 199 1.33 -13.78 0.92
CA LEU A 199 2.31 -13.01 0.15
C LEU A 199 3.19 -13.91 -0.73
N GLU A 200 3.54 -15.10 -0.26
CA GLU A 200 4.27 -16.11 -1.05
C GLU A 200 3.43 -16.60 -2.25
N LEU A 201 2.14 -16.88 -2.05
CA LEU A 201 1.21 -17.24 -3.14
C LEU A 201 1.04 -16.09 -4.16
N ILE A 202 0.98 -14.85 -3.70
CA ILE A 202 0.93 -13.67 -4.57
C ILE A 202 2.23 -13.57 -5.39
N ALA A 203 3.39 -13.73 -4.76
CA ALA A 203 4.68 -13.69 -5.46
C ALA A 203 4.77 -14.74 -6.56
N GLU A 204 4.31 -15.97 -6.27
CA GLU A 204 4.25 -17.07 -7.23
C GLU A 204 3.29 -16.76 -8.40
N LYS A 205 2.05 -16.33 -8.09
CA LYS A 205 1.03 -15.99 -9.09
C LYS A 205 1.53 -14.99 -10.12
N TYR A 206 2.24 -13.95 -9.68
CA TYR A 206 2.70 -12.86 -10.55
C TYR A 206 4.16 -12.99 -10.99
N ASN A 207 4.82 -14.10 -10.66
CA ASN A 207 6.21 -14.39 -11.02
C ASN A 207 7.22 -13.35 -10.50
N TYR A 208 7.13 -13.06 -9.20
CA TYR A 208 8.07 -12.21 -8.47
C TYR A 208 8.80 -12.97 -7.37
N SER A 209 9.97 -12.49 -7.00
CA SER A 209 10.63 -12.88 -5.75
C SER A 209 10.11 -12.00 -4.62
N LEU A 210 9.80 -12.60 -3.46
CA LEU A 210 9.32 -11.90 -2.28
C LEU A 210 10.46 -11.62 -1.31
N ILE A 211 10.53 -10.39 -0.81
CA ILE A 211 11.40 -9.99 0.31
C ILE A 211 10.53 -9.28 1.34
N VAL A 212 10.52 -9.79 2.58
CA VAL A 212 9.84 -9.15 3.71
C VAL A 212 10.89 -8.74 4.72
N SER A 213 10.94 -7.45 5.05
CA SER A 213 11.93 -6.90 5.99
C SER A 213 11.48 -5.55 6.55
N GLY A 214 11.55 -5.37 7.87
CA GLY A 214 11.36 -4.07 8.51
C GLY A 214 9.97 -3.44 8.36
N GLY A 215 8.93 -4.25 8.15
CA GLY A 215 7.56 -3.79 7.87
C GLY A 215 7.29 -3.56 6.39
N PHE A 216 8.30 -3.71 5.53
CA PHE A 216 8.17 -3.59 4.08
C PHE A 216 8.05 -4.95 3.40
N ILE A 217 7.30 -4.95 2.31
CA ILE A 217 7.10 -6.07 1.40
C ILE A 217 7.62 -5.63 0.04
N LEU A 218 8.66 -6.27 -0.45
CA LEU A 218 9.22 -5.99 -1.76
C LEU A 218 9.01 -7.21 -2.67
N PHE A 219 8.20 -7.03 -3.69
CA PHE A 219 8.13 -7.94 -4.83
C PHE A 219 9.11 -7.45 -5.89
N VAL A 220 10.00 -8.32 -6.36
CA VAL A 220 11.00 -7.95 -7.36
C VAL A 220 11.26 -9.10 -8.32
N ARG A 221 11.42 -8.79 -9.61
CA ARG A 221 11.79 -9.74 -10.65
C ARG A 221 13.08 -9.31 -11.36
N ASN A 222 13.64 -10.18 -12.16
CA ASN A 222 14.86 -9.91 -12.94
C ASN A 222 16.03 -9.42 -12.06
N THR A 223 16.25 -10.06 -10.89
CA THR A 223 17.26 -9.63 -9.92
C THR A 223 18.14 -10.79 -9.46
N THR A 224 19.35 -10.47 -8.99
CA THR A 224 20.31 -11.45 -8.46
C THR A 224 20.09 -11.75 -6.97
N ALA A 225 20.56 -12.91 -6.52
CA ALA A 225 20.52 -13.28 -5.10
C ALA A 225 21.24 -12.22 -4.21
N LEU A 226 22.34 -11.65 -4.69
CA LEU A 226 23.06 -10.60 -3.98
C LEU A 226 22.21 -9.34 -3.81
N LYS A 227 21.58 -8.84 -4.87
CA LYS A 227 20.68 -7.68 -4.77
C LYS A 227 19.50 -7.95 -3.83
N LYS A 228 18.94 -9.16 -3.82
CA LYS A 228 17.88 -9.55 -2.87
C LYS A 228 18.37 -9.49 -1.43
N ALA A 229 19.56 -10.01 -1.16
CA ALA A 229 20.16 -9.97 0.19
C ALA A 229 20.43 -8.52 0.64
N VAL A 230 20.96 -7.68 -0.24
CA VAL A 230 21.19 -6.25 0.02
C VAL A 230 19.87 -5.52 0.27
N ALA A 231 18.85 -5.74 -0.56
CA ALA A 231 17.51 -5.14 -0.37
C ALA A 231 16.93 -5.52 1.01
N LYS A 232 17.02 -6.81 1.39
CA LYS A 232 16.56 -7.28 2.70
C LYS A 232 17.29 -6.60 3.85
N LEU A 233 18.60 -6.34 3.70
CA LEU A 233 19.39 -5.62 4.70
C LEU A 233 18.97 -4.14 4.78
N LEU A 234 18.90 -3.45 3.64
CA LEU A 234 18.57 -2.03 3.56
C LEU A 234 17.17 -1.71 4.11
N LEU A 235 16.21 -2.61 3.93
CA LEU A 235 14.85 -2.47 4.45
C LEU A 235 14.70 -2.81 5.95
N LYS A 236 15.79 -3.22 6.67
CA LYS A 236 15.69 -3.39 8.12
C LYS A 236 15.41 -2.06 8.82
N VAL A 237 14.53 -2.08 9.82
CA VAL A 237 14.11 -0.88 10.59
C VAL A 237 15.28 -0.03 11.05
N ARG A 238 16.36 -0.64 11.57
CA ARG A 238 17.55 0.09 12.04
C ARG A 238 18.28 0.81 10.90
N ILE A 239 18.37 0.16 9.73
CA ILE A 239 19.03 0.74 8.55
C ILE A 239 18.16 1.87 7.97
N CYS A 240 16.86 1.67 7.80
CA CYS A 240 15.96 2.74 7.36
C CYS A 240 15.99 3.94 8.32
N ARG A 241 16.10 3.71 9.64
CA ARG A 241 16.21 4.79 10.63
C ARG A 241 17.52 5.58 10.45
N LEU A 242 18.63 4.90 10.16
CA LEU A 242 19.90 5.56 9.83
C LEU A 242 19.79 6.36 8.52
N LEU A 243 19.27 5.73 7.47
CA LEU A 243 19.07 6.39 6.16
C LEU A 243 18.16 7.62 6.26
N LYS A 244 17.12 7.57 7.09
CA LYS A 244 16.26 8.73 7.39
C LYS A 244 17.08 9.96 7.85
N GLY A 245 18.10 9.75 8.68
CA GLY A 245 19.00 10.82 9.14
C GLY A 245 19.97 11.31 8.04
N LEU A 246 20.33 10.43 7.11
CA LEU A 246 21.30 10.75 6.06
C LEU A 246 20.67 11.38 4.81
N ILE A 247 19.39 11.13 4.55
CA ILE A 247 18.72 11.57 3.31
C ILE A 247 18.71 13.09 3.17
N VAL A 248 18.68 13.82 4.29
CA VAL A 248 18.71 15.28 4.30
C VAL A 248 20.03 15.88 3.78
N LEU A 249 21.08 15.07 3.67
CA LEU A 249 22.38 15.49 3.11
C LEU A 249 22.38 15.48 1.57
N PHE A 250 21.36 14.86 0.94
CA PHE A 250 21.26 14.84 -0.51
C PHE A 250 20.56 16.12 -1.01
N PRO A 251 21.01 16.67 -2.16
CA PRO A 251 20.43 17.88 -2.70
C PRO A 251 18.99 17.63 -3.20
N THR A 252 18.08 18.57 -2.89
CA THR A 252 16.68 18.56 -3.33
C THR A 252 16.48 19.33 -4.63
N ARG A 253 17.21 18.95 -5.68
CA ARG A 253 17.17 19.64 -6.98
C ARG A 253 15.82 19.54 -7.68
N GLY A 254 15.05 18.49 -7.38
CA GLY A 254 13.72 18.27 -7.91
C GLY A 254 12.73 19.38 -7.58
N VAL A 255 12.90 20.06 -6.44
CA VAL A 255 12.04 21.20 -6.04
C VAL A 255 12.02 22.28 -7.13
N TRP A 256 13.20 22.73 -7.56
CA TRP A 256 13.30 23.77 -8.59
C TRP A 256 12.91 23.27 -9.98
N LYS A 257 13.27 22.05 -10.31
CA LYS A 257 12.92 21.40 -11.58
C LYS A 257 11.40 21.30 -11.76
N ASP A 258 10.68 20.83 -10.72
CA ASP A 258 9.23 20.73 -10.76
C ASP A 258 8.55 22.11 -10.77
N HIS A 259 9.11 23.11 -10.07
CA HIS A 259 8.62 24.48 -10.15
C HIS A 259 8.63 24.98 -11.59
N LEU A 260 9.76 24.86 -12.29
CA LEU A 260 9.88 25.28 -13.69
C LEU A 260 8.92 24.53 -14.61
N LEU A 261 8.75 23.21 -14.40
CA LEU A 261 7.80 22.39 -15.15
C LEU A 261 6.35 22.88 -14.97
N GLN A 262 5.95 23.22 -13.76
CA GLN A 262 4.59 23.71 -13.48
C GLN A 262 4.36 25.13 -14.04
N VAL A 263 5.37 25.99 -13.99
CA VAL A 263 5.31 27.31 -14.64
C VAL A 263 5.13 27.18 -16.15
N GLU A 264 5.84 26.25 -16.80
CA GLU A 264 5.70 26.00 -18.23
C GLU A 264 4.30 25.49 -18.59
N LYS A 265 3.79 24.51 -17.86
CA LYS A 265 2.42 23.99 -18.04
C LYS A 265 1.37 25.11 -17.89
N SER A 266 1.52 25.99 -16.90
CA SER A 266 0.59 27.10 -16.67
C SER A 266 0.57 28.09 -17.84
N LYS A 267 1.73 28.38 -18.46
CA LYS A 267 1.82 29.26 -19.65
C LYS A 267 1.13 28.62 -20.87
N GLN A 268 1.29 27.30 -21.07
CA GLN A 268 0.65 26.60 -22.18
C GLN A 268 -0.89 26.62 -22.08
N VAL A 269 -1.42 26.45 -20.87
CA VAL A 269 -2.88 26.55 -20.62
C VAL A 269 -3.40 27.96 -20.92
N GLN A 270 -2.66 29.01 -20.51
CA GLN A 270 -3.03 30.42 -20.77
C GLN A 270 -3.00 30.80 -22.26
N GLN A 271 -2.19 30.12 -23.08
CA GLN A 271 -2.13 30.35 -24.53
C GLN A 271 -3.25 29.65 -25.31
N GLN A 272 -3.94 28.70 -24.70
CA GLN A 272 -5.07 27.94 -25.31
C GLN A 272 -6.43 28.53 -24.96
N LEU A 273 -6.50 29.47 -24.05
CA LEU A 273 -7.69 30.25 -23.66
C LEU A 273 -7.72 31.57 -24.42
#